data_2b61bcf0705671116e698feada947a13
#
_entry.id   2b61bcf0705671116e698feada947a13
#
_cell.length_a   1.000
_cell.length_b   1.000
_cell.length_c   1.000
_cell.angle_alpha   90.00
_cell.angle_beta   90.00
_cell.angle_gamma   90.00
#
_symmetry.space_group_name_H-M   'P 1'
#
loop_
_entity.id
_entity.type
_entity.pdbx_description
1 polymer ?
#
loop_
_entity_poly.entity_id
_entity_poly.type
_entity_poly.pdbx_seq_one_letter_code
_entity_poly.pdbx_strand_id
1 'polypeptide(L)'
;MENFTPISAAIGGAFIGLSAIWLMASAGRIAGISGILGGAFNGGSGDKLWRWTFFAGLLAGPLIVGLFRPELLRADFPVTGFILVLAGILVGVGTQLGSGCTSGHGVCGNARLSVRSLVATLTFMFTGILTVFVMRHVMGA
;
A
#
# COMPACT_ATOMS: atom_id res chain seq x y z
N MET A 1 17.13 13.68 9.55
CA MET A 1 16.51 13.54 8.23
C MET A 1 17.60 13.51 7.16
N GLU A 2 18.40 12.45 7.14
CA GLU A 2 19.60 12.39 6.30
C GLU A 2 19.35 12.04 4.82
N ASN A 3 18.12 11.66 4.44
CA ASN A 3 17.80 11.26 3.06
C ASN A 3 16.47 11.84 2.60
N PHE A 4 16.29 13.15 2.69
CA PHE A 4 15.12 13.81 2.10
C PHE A 4 15.35 13.98 0.58
N THR A 5 14.73 13.11 -0.21
CA THR A 5 14.84 13.11 -1.69
C THR A 5 13.48 13.46 -2.33
N PRO A 6 13.06 14.74 -2.32
CA PRO A 6 11.73 15.13 -2.78
C PRO A 6 11.50 14.86 -4.27
N ILE A 7 12.52 14.96 -5.10
CA ILE A 7 12.42 14.75 -6.55
C ILE A 7 12.13 13.28 -6.86
N SER A 8 12.87 12.34 -6.26
CA SER A 8 12.63 10.91 -6.47
C SER A 8 11.27 10.47 -5.91
N ALA A 9 10.86 11.04 -4.76
CA ALA A 9 9.53 10.79 -4.20
C ALA A 9 8.41 11.32 -5.11
N ALA A 10 8.58 12.51 -5.69
CA ALA A 10 7.61 13.07 -6.64
C ALA A 10 7.50 12.23 -7.91
N ILE A 11 8.63 11.79 -8.48
CA ILE A 11 8.66 10.92 -9.65
C ILE A 11 7.98 9.58 -9.35
N GLY A 12 8.32 8.93 -8.23
CA GLY A 12 7.69 7.67 -7.81
C GLY A 12 6.18 7.83 -7.59
N GLY A 13 5.76 8.91 -6.93
CA GLY A 13 4.36 9.25 -6.74
C GLY A 13 3.62 9.48 -8.06
N ALA A 14 4.25 10.14 -9.03
CA ALA A 14 3.69 10.33 -10.37
C ALA A 14 3.48 8.99 -11.10
N PHE A 15 4.43 8.06 -11.05
CA PHE A 15 4.27 6.71 -11.63
C PHE A 15 3.13 5.94 -10.96
N ILE A 16 3.00 5.99 -9.63
CA ILE A 16 1.90 5.36 -8.91
C ILE A 16 0.57 5.98 -9.33
N GLY A 17 0.48 7.31 -9.40
CA GLY A 17 -0.72 8.02 -9.84
C GLY A 17 -1.12 7.69 -11.27
N LEU A 18 -0.17 7.69 -12.21
CA LEU A 18 -0.40 7.32 -13.61
C LEU A 18 -0.88 5.88 -13.75
N SER A 19 -0.28 4.93 -13.03
CA SER A 19 -0.72 3.52 -13.04
C SER A 19 -2.14 3.35 -12.50
N ALA A 20 -2.50 4.09 -11.45
CA ALA A 20 -3.85 4.09 -10.89
C ALA A 20 -4.88 4.68 -11.86
N ILE A 21 -4.54 5.78 -12.55
CA ILE A 21 -5.38 6.39 -13.60
C ILE A 21 -5.55 5.44 -14.77
N TRP A 22 -4.47 4.80 -15.21
CA TRP A 22 -4.51 3.83 -16.30
C TRP A 22 -5.41 2.63 -15.98
N LEU A 23 -5.30 2.08 -14.76
CA LEU A 23 -6.18 1.00 -14.31
C LEU A 23 -7.66 1.43 -14.27
N MET A 24 -7.92 2.64 -13.80
CA MET A 24 -9.27 3.19 -13.77
C MET A 24 -9.81 3.41 -15.18
N ALA A 25 -9.01 3.97 -16.09
CA ALA A 25 -9.43 4.27 -17.47
C ALA A 25 -9.63 3.01 -18.31
N SER A 26 -8.77 2.00 -18.16
CA SER A 26 -8.81 0.78 -18.98
C SER A 26 -9.75 -0.29 -18.43
N ALA A 27 -9.79 -0.48 -17.12
CA ALA A 27 -10.55 -1.55 -16.47
C ALA A 27 -11.74 -1.05 -15.63
N GLY A 28 -11.91 0.27 -15.45
CA GLY A 28 -12.93 0.84 -14.55
C GLY A 28 -12.74 0.43 -13.08
N ARG A 29 -11.53 0.05 -12.68
CA ARG A 29 -11.23 -0.51 -11.36
C ARG A 29 -10.35 0.43 -10.54
N ILE A 30 -10.56 0.44 -9.23
CA ILE A 30 -9.76 1.22 -8.28
C ILE A 30 -8.57 0.36 -7.84
N ALA A 31 -7.36 0.93 -7.84
CA ALA A 31 -6.13 0.28 -7.39
C ALA A 31 -6.08 0.15 -5.85
N GLY A 32 -7.00 -0.63 -5.28
CA GLY A 32 -7.05 -0.95 -3.85
C GLY A 32 -6.54 -2.37 -3.60
N ILE A 33 -5.30 -2.52 -3.12
CA ILE A 33 -4.62 -3.82 -3.00
C ILE A 33 -5.44 -4.82 -2.16
N SER A 34 -5.99 -4.40 -1.01
CA SER A 34 -6.80 -5.29 -0.16
C SER A 34 -8.06 -5.79 -0.85
N GLY A 35 -8.75 -4.93 -1.61
CA GLY A 35 -9.94 -5.30 -2.37
C GLY A 35 -9.62 -6.19 -3.58
N ILE A 36 -8.49 -5.94 -4.24
CA ILE A 36 -8.02 -6.77 -5.35
C ILE A 36 -7.66 -8.17 -4.81
N LEU A 37 -6.92 -8.25 -3.69
CA LEU A 37 -6.54 -9.52 -3.07
C LEU A 37 -7.77 -10.31 -2.59
N GLY A 38 -8.66 -9.68 -1.84
CA GLY A 38 -9.89 -10.35 -1.38
C GLY A 38 -10.73 -10.89 -2.52
N GLY A 39 -10.87 -10.14 -3.61
CA GLY A 39 -11.58 -10.60 -4.79
C GLY A 39 -10.82 -11.62 -5.64
N ALA A 40 -9.50 -11.75 -5.53
CA ALA A 40 -8.72 -12.78 -6.21
C ALA A 40 -9.05 -14.18 -5.65
N PHE A 41 -9.36 -14.27 -4.35
CA PHE A 41 -9.77 -15.53 -3.72
C PHE A 41 -11.27 -15.78 -3.85
N ASN A 42 -12.11 -14.78 -3.59
CA ASN A 42 -13.56 -14.92 -3.45
C ASN A 42 -14.36 -14.52 -4.71
N GLY A 43 -13.70 -13.92 -5.72
CA GLY A 43 -14.36 -13.49 -6.96
C GLY A 43 -14.75 -14.62 -7.90
N GLY A 44 -15.72 -14.36 -8.80
CA GLY A 44 -16.09 -15.27 -9.88
C GLY A 44 -14.93 -15.57 -10.84
N SER A 45 -15.01 -16.67 -11.58
CA SER A 45 -13.92 -17.16 -12.43
C SER A 45 -13.44 -16.14 -13.48
N GLY A 46 -14.33 -15.31 -14.03
CA GLY A 46 -13.99 -14.28 -15.02
C GLY A 46 -13.29 -13.04 -14.43
N ASP A 47 -13.37 -12.82 -13.11
CA ASP A 47 -12.82 -11.64 -12.42
C ASP A 47 -11.46 -11.93 -11.75
N LYS A 48 -10.99 -13.16 -11.77
CA LYS A 48 -9.76 -13.57 -11.09
C LYS A 48 -8.49 -13.26 -11.90
N LEU A 49 -8.53 -13.44 -13.21
CA LEU A 49 -7.34 -13.35 -14.06
C LEU A 49 -6.67 -11.98 -13.97
N TRP A 50 -7.41 -10.88 -14.13
CA TRP A 50 -6.84 -9.54 -14.06
C TRP A 50 -6.28 -9.21 -12.68
N ARG A 51 -6.85 -9.77 -11.61
CA ARG A 51 -6.37 -9.58 -10.23
C ARG A 51 -5.02 -10.25 -10.03
N TRP A 52 -4.87 -11.48 -10.51
CA TRP A 52 -3.59 -12.20 -10.47
C TRP A 52 -2.54 -11.55 -11.37
N THR A 53 -2.90 -11.06 -12.55
CA THR A 53 -1.97 -10.30 -13.40
C THR A 53 -1.52 -8.98 -12.75
N PHE A 54 -2.42 -8.30 -12.02
CA PHE A 54 -2.06 -7.13 -11.22
C PHE A 54 -1.02 -7.47 -10.15
N PHE A 55 -1.20 -8.57 -9.41
CA PHE A 55 -0.22 -9.01 -8.41
C PHE A 55 1.09 -9.45 -9.04
N ALA A 56 1.05 -10.15 -10.15
CA ALA A 56 2.24 -10.52 -10.89
C ALA A 56 3.05 -9.28 -11.30
N GLY A 57 2.39 -8.23 -11.81
CA GLY A 57 3.03 -6.95 -12.11
C GLY A 57 3.60 -6.23 -10.89
N LEU A 58 2.86 -6.26 -9.76
CA LEU A 58 3.31 -5.66 -8.50
C LEU A 58 4.57 -6.32 -7.94
N LEU A 59 4.72 -7.64 -8.11
CA LEU A 59 5.90 -8.39 -7.70
C LEU A 59 7.03 -8.30 -8.73
N ALA A 60 6.71 -8.31 -10.02
CA ALA A 60 7.70 -8.23 -11.09
C ALA A 60 8.46 -6.89 -11.09
N GLY A 61 7.79 -5.78 -10.76
CA GLY A 61 8.43 -4.46 -10.72
C GLY A 61 9.66 -4.41 -9.81
N PRO A 62 9.53 -4.67 -8.50
CA PRO A 62 10.67 -4.71 -7.59
C PRO A 62 11.70 -5.76 -7.97
N LEU A 63 11.31 -6.95 -8.46
CA LEU A 63 12.25 -7.98 -8.90
C LEU A 63 13.12 -7.48 -10.07
N ILE A 64 12.52 -6.85 -11.07
CA ILE A 64 13.26 -6.28 -12.20
C ILE A 64 14.22 -5.18 -11.72
N VAL A 65 13.73 -4.25 -10.87
CA VAL A 65 14.60 -3.21 -10.30
C VAL A 65 15.74 -3.81 -9.50
N GLY A 66 15.49 -4.86 -8.71
CA GLY A 66 16.49 -5.54 -7.91
C GLY A 66 17.57 -6.24 -8.72
N LEU A 67 17.26 -6.70 -9.94
CA LEU A 67 18.25 -7.27 -10.85
C LEU A 67 19.24 -6.22 -11.40
N PHE A 68 18.77 -4.99 -11.63
CA PHE A 68 19.60 -3.90 -12.17
C PHE A 68 20.22 -3.04 -11.08
N ARG A 69 19.55 -2.87 -9.94
CA ARG A 69 19.91 -1.94 -8.85
C ARG A 69 19.57 -2.56 -7.50
N PRO A 70 20.31 -3.58 -7.03
CA PRO A 70 20.02 -4.25 -5.77
C PRO A 70 20.12 -3.31 -4.54
N GLU A 71 20.89 -2.24 -4.65
CA GLU A 71 21.01 -1.22 -3.60
C GLU A 71 19.71 -0.48 -3.29
N LEU A 72 18.77 -0.40 -4.26
CA LEU A 72 17.48 0.28 -4.07
C LEU A 72 16.46 -0.59 -3.31
N LEU A 73 16.70 -1.90 -3.21
CA LEU A 73 15.82 -2.85 -2.51
C LEU A 73 16.24 -3.11 -1.05
N ARG A 74 17.30 -2.46 -0.56
CA ARG A 74 17.71 -2.59 0.84
C ARG A 74 16.66 -1.92 1.72
N ALA A 75 15.80 -2.72 2.31
CA ALA A 75 14.83 -2.28 3.31
C ALA A 75 15.27 -2.84 4.67
N ASP A 76 15.72 -1.97 5.55
CA ASP A 76 16.00 -2.33 6.93
C ASP A 76 14.67 -2.35 7.70
N PHE A 77 14.23 -3.55 8.07
CA PHE A 77 13.05 -3.71 8.90
C PHE A 77 13.46 -3.67 10.38
N PRO A 78 12.97 -2.69 11.16
CA PRO A 78 13.33 -2.58 12.59
C PRO A 78 12.76 -3.72 13.43
N VAL A 79 11.78 -4.46 12.89
CA VAL A 79 11.16 -5.61 13.55
C VAL A 79 11.16 -6.82 12.62
N THR A 80 11.43 -8.00 13.21
CA THR A 80 11.52 -9.27 12.47
C THR A 80 10.71 -10.36 13.17
N GLY A 81 10.56 -11.49 12.50
CA GLY A 81 9.93 -12.67 13.07
C GLY A 81 8.46 -12.52 13.39
N PHE A 82 8.05 -12.97 14.57
CA PHE A 82 6.65 -13.05 14.97
C PHE A 82 5.94 -11.68 15.01
N ILE A 83 6.65 -10.62 15.41
CA ILE A 83 6.09 -9.27 15.48
C ILE A 83 5.69 -8.76 14.09
N LEU A 84 6.49 -9.07 13.08
CA LEU A 84 6.17 -8.71 11.69
C LEU A 84 4.90 -9.41 11.18
N VAL A 85 4.76 -10.70 11.50
CA VAL A 85 3.56 -11.49 11.14
C VAL A 85 2.32 -10.92 11.83
N LEU A 86 2.42 -10.64 13.14
CA LEU A 86 1.32 -10.08 13.93
C LEU A 86 0.90 -8.70 13.37
N ALA A 87 1.87 -7.83 13.06
CA ALA A 87 1.61 -6.54 12.45
C ALA A 87 0.88 -6.68 11.10
N GLY A 88 1.31 -7.63 10.26
CA GLY A 88 0.64 -7.92 8.97
C GLY A 88 -0.81 -8.38 9.15
N ILE A 89 -1.08 -9.25 10.13
CA ILE A 89 -2.45 -9.69 10.44
C ILE A 89 -3.30 -8.52 10.92
N LEU A 90 -2.81 -7.69 11.84
CA LEU A 90 -3.55 -6.53 12.36
C LEU A 90 -3.89 -5.54 11.24
N VAL A 91 -2.93 -5.24 10.36
CA VAL A 91 -3.17 -4.41 9.18
C VAL A 91 -4.20 -5.05 8.25
N GLY A 92 -4.09 -6.35 7.99
CA GLY A 92 -5.04 -7.09 7.15
C GLY A 92 -6.47 -7.00 7.69
N VAL A 93 -6.67 -7.26 8.98
CA VAL A 93 -7.97 -7.11 9.65
C VAL A 93 -8.46 -5.65 9.58
N GLY A 94 -7.59 -4.69 9.88
CA GLY A 94 -7.91 -3.26 9.83
C GLY A 94 -8.38 -2.81 8.44
N THR A 95 -7.74 -3.27 7.37
CA THR A 95 -8.14 -2.96 5.99
C THR A 95 -9.48 -3.56 5.60
N GLN A 96 -9.85 -4.71 6.15
CA GLN A 96 -11.17 -5.32 5.92
C GLN A 96 -12.26 -4.54 6.67
N LEU A 97 -12.04 -4.21 7.94
CA LEU A 97 -12.98 -3.41 8.74
C LEU A 97 -13.16 -2.00 8.17
N GLY A 98 -12.07 -1.36 7.74
CA GLY A 98 -12.08 -0.04 7.11
C GLY A 98 -12.65 -0.02 5.68
N SER A 99 -12.98 -1.17 5.11
CA SER A 99 -13.44 -1.32 3.71
C SER A 99 -12.47 -0.76 2.68
N GLY A 100 -11.18 -0.84 2.95
CA GLY A 100 -10.12 -0.41 2.03
C GLY A 100 -8.77 -0.24 2.72
N CYS A 101 -7.72 -0.28 1.93
CA CYS A 101 -6.35 -0.07 2.38
C CYS A 101 -5.86 1.36 2.07
N THR A 102 -4.63 1.65 2.48
CA THR A 102 -4.00 2.95 2.24
C THR A 102 -3.92 3.33 0.76
N SER A 103 -3.73 2.37 -0.16
CA SER A 103 -3.74 2.64 -1.60
C SER A 103 -5.14 3.00 -2.13
N GLY A 104 -6.18 2.33 -1.64
CA GLY A 104 -7.56 2.63 -2.01
C GLY A 104 -8.05 3.98 -1.50
N HIS A 105 -7.87 4.25 -0.20
CA HIS A 105 -8.28 5.52 0.41
C HIS A 105 -7.26 6.64 0.17
N GLY A 106 -5.99 6.40 0.44
CA GLY A 106 -4.95 7.42 0.41
C GLY A 106 -4.61 7.92 -0.99
N VAL A 107 -4.61 7.06 -2.00
CA VAL A 107 -4.31 7.44 -3.38
C VAL A 107 -5.60 7.69 -4.15
N CYS A 108 -6.36 6.64 -4.47
CA CYS A 108 -7.51 6.74 -5.36
C CYS A 108 -8.70 7.49 -4.73
N GLY A 109 -8.96 7.28 -3.44
CA GLY A 109 -10.08 7.90 -2.75
C GLY A 109 -9.88 9.40 -2.54
N ASN A 110 -8.69 9.81 -2.12
CA ASN A 110 -8.35 11.24 -1.95
C ASN A 110 -8.25 11.98 -3.29
N ALA A 111 -7.72 11.33 -4.33
CA ALA A 111 -7.72 11.92 -5.68
C ALA A 111 -9.15 12.23 -6.20
N ARG A 112 -10.16 11.49 -5.72
CA ARG A 112 -11.58 11.73 -6.01
C ARG A 112 -12.27 12.65 -4.99
N LEU A 113 -11.53 13.28 -4.08
CA LEU A 113 -12.03 14.16 -3.02
C LEU A 113 -13.13 13.52 -2.16
N SER A 114 -13.03 12.21 -1.90
CA SER A 114 -13.99 11.48 -1.07
C SER A 114 -13.77 11.80 0.40
N VAL A 115 -14.77 12.39 1.06
CA VAL A 115 -14.73 12.72 2.49
C VAL A 115 -14.45 11.46 3.34
N ARG A 116 -15.08 10.34 2.99
CA ARG A 116 -14.83 9.05 3.66
C ARG A 116 -13.35 8.65 3.58
N SER A 117 -12.74 8.82 2.41
CA SER A 117 -11.34 8.48 2.19
C SER A 117 -10.40 9.43 2.92
N LEU A 118 -10.75 10.71 2.98
CA LEU A 118 -10.01 11.71 3.75
C LEU A 118 -10.00 11.34 5.25
N VAL A 119 -11.17 11.07 5.82
CA VAL A 119 -11.29 10.64 7.24
C VAL A 119 -10.51 9.36 7.49
N ALA A 120 -10.64 8.35 6.63
CA ALA A 120 -9.89 7.10 6.75
C ALA A 120 -8.37 7.35 6.71
N THR A 121 -7.90 8.19 5.77
CA THR A 121 -6.49 8.55 5.65
C THR A 121 -5.96 9.25 6.90
N LEU A 122 -6.68 10.24 7.41
CA LEU A 122 -6.30 10.93 8.65
C LEU A 122 -6.28 9.98 9.85
N THR A 123 -7.23 9.08 9.93
CA THR A 123 -7.30 8.10 11.03
C THR A 123 -6.09 7.17 11.04
N PHE A 124 -5.74 6.55 9.92
CA PHE A 124 -4.59 5.63 9.93
C PHE A 124 -3.26 6.37 10.02
N MET A 125 -3.12 7.59 9.51
CA MET A 125 -1.92 8.40 9.73
C MET A 125 -1.76 8.75 11.21
N PHE A 126 -2.82 9.21 11.86
CA PHE A 126 -2.81 9.52 13.29
C PHE A 126 -2.45 8.29 14.14
N THR A 127 -3.13 7.15 13.90
CA THR A 127 -2.84 5.92 14.63
C THR A 127 -1.43 5.40 14.37
N GLY A 128 -0.92 5.52 13.15
CA GLY A 128 0.46 5.16 12.82
C GLY A 128 1.49 6.01 13.57
N ILE A 129 1.31 7.33 13.58
CA ILE A 129 2.18 8.27 14.33
C ILE A 129 2.11 7.96 15.83
N LEU A 130 0.91 7.74 16.37
CA LEU A 130 0.72 7.40 17.78
C LEU A 130 1.41 6.07 18.14
N THR A 131 1.28 5.06 17.29
CA THR A 131 1.94 3.76 17.52
C THR A 131 3.47 3.91 17.54
N VAL A 132 4.05 4.61 16.58
CA VAL A 132 5.50 4.86 16.54
C VAL A 132 5.96 5.68 17.76
N PHE A 133 5.17 6.67 18.16
CA PHE A 133 5.47 7.45 19.36
C PHE A 133 5.51 6.59 20.61
N VAL A 134 4.49 5.75 20.82
CA VAL A 134 4.43 4.83 21.97
C VAL A 134 5.58 3.84 21.94
N MET A 135 5.85 3.22 20.81
CA MET A 135 6.94 2.24 20.68
C MET A 135 8.30 2.87 21.02
N ARG A 136 8.59 4.06 20.52
CA ARG A 136 9.89 4.69 20.72
C ARG A 136 10.07 5.35 22.09
N HIS A 137 9.02 5.96 22.64
CA HIS A 137 9.15 6.78 23.85
C HIS A 137 8.67 6.08 25.11
N VAL A 138 7.73 5.14 25.00
CA VAL A 138 7.19 4.42 26.15
C VAL A 138 7.80 3.03 26.29
N MET A 139 7.96 2.30 25.17
CA MET A 139 8.50 0.94 25.20
C MET A 139 10.02 0.89 24.95
N GLY A 140 10.66 1.98 24.52
CA GLY A 140 12.10 2.07 24.33
C GLY A 140 12.65 1.21 23.19
N ALA A 141 11.81 0.90 22.21
CA ALA A 141 12.18 0.05 21.07
C ALA A 141 12.67 0.87 19.87
#